data_f52c7f2b45e683c7f125aee025e23322
#
_entry.id   f52c7f2b45e683c7f125aee025e23322
#
_cell.length_a   1.000
_cell.length_b   1.000
_cell.length_c   1.000
_cell.angle_alpha   90.00
_cell.angle_beta   90.00
_cell.angle_gamma   90.00
#
_symmetry.space_group_name_H-M   'P 1'
#
loop_
_entity.id
_entity.type
_entity.pdbx_description
1 polymer ?
#
loop_
_entity_poly.entity_id
_entity_poly.type
_entity_poly.pdbx_seq_one_letter_code
_entity_poly.pdbx_strand_id
1 'polypeptide(L)'
;MPRQVLLFSGASAVGKTSVLKSLLPLLAHGGMAPCVCKIDCLKTGDADVFQSLGLPCVTGLSGDICPDHFLVSNLSELWGWADRLERDALVIETAGLCHRCSPATEHMAAGCVLDCTASCRAPGQLGPMLTQADFVVLTKIDMVSQ
;
A
#
# COMPACT_ATOMS: atom_id res chain seq x y z
N MET A 1 6.25 1.45 18.67
CA MET A 1 6.36 0.79 17.35
C MET A 1 4.99 0.35 16.89
N PRO A 2 4.63 0.60 15.63
CA PRO A 2 3.38 0.06 15.11
C PRO A 2 3.40 -1.47 15.26
N ARG A 3 2.29 -2.00 15.77
CA ARG A 3 2.14 -3.45 16.02
C ARG A 3 1.95 -4.24 14.73
N GLN A 4 1.42 -3.55 13.72
CA GLN A 4 1.12 -4.15 12.42
C GLN A 4 1.58 -3.23 11.29
N VAL A 5 2.20 -3.81 10.29
CA VAL A 5 2.58 -3.13 9.05
C VAL A 5 1.92 -3.85 7.89
N LEU A 6 1.21 -3.09 7.07
CA LEU A 6 0.58 -3.57 5.85
C LEU A 6 1.26 -2.93 4.65
N LEU A 7 1.91 -3.75 3.84
CA LEU A 7 2.43 -3.34 2.54
C LEU A 7 1.35 -3.60 1.49
N PHE A 8 0.86 -2.54 0.85
CA PHE A 8 -0.25 -2.58 -0.08
C PHE A 8 0.20 -2.20 -1.49
N SER A 9 0.21 -3.14 -2.39
CA SER A 9 0.81 -3.02 -3.72
C SER A 9 -0.14 -3.46 -4.83
N GLY A 10 0.25 -3.18 -6.03
CA GLY A 10 -0.50 -3.47 -7.25
C GLY A 10 -0.03 -2.55 -8.37
N ALA A 11 -0.35 -2.89 -9.62
CA ALA A 11 -0.03 -2.06 -10.76
C ALA A 11 -0.66 -0.65 -10.64
N SER A 12 -0.25 0.27 -11.50
CA SER A 12 -0.84 1.61 -11.54
C SER A 12 -2.33 1.53 -11.89
N ALA A 13 -3.13 2.40 -11.29
CA ALA A 13 -4.58 2.55 -11.55
C ALA A 13 -5.44 1.30 -11.30
N VAL A 14 -4.99 0.35 -10.51
CA VAL A 14 -5.81 -0.84 -10.15
C VAL A 14 -6.82 -0.57 -9.03
N GLY A 15 -6.78 0.60 -8.40
CA GLY A 15 -7.72 0.98 -7.33
C GLY A 15 -7.19 0.81 -5.91
N LYS A 16 -5.87 0.80 -5.70
CA LYS A 16 -5.24 0.70 -4.37
C LYS A 16 -5.79 1.73 -3.39
N THR A 17 -5.73 3.01 -3.77
CA THR A 17 -6.22 4.11 -2.94
C THR A 17 -7.72 3.96 -2.62
N SER A 18 -8.53 3.53 -3.58
CA SER A 18 -9.97 3.30 -3.38
C SER A 18 -10.24 2.20 -2.37
N VAL A 19 -9.49 1.10 -2.43
CA VAL A 19 -9.59 0.01 -1.44
C VAL A 19 -9.19 0.51 -0.06
N LEU A 20 -8.10 1.27 0.05
CA LEU A 20 -7.64 1.80 1.33
C LEU A 20 -8.61 2.81 1.94
N LYS A 21 -9.29 3.62 1.12
CA LYS A 21 -10.38 4.51 1.60
C LYS A 21 -11.49 3.77 2.33
N SER A 22 -11.78 2.54 1.92
CA SER A 22 -12.79 1.71 2.57
C SER A 22 -12.21 0.90 3.74
N LEU A 23 -10.99 0.41 3.61
CA LEU A 23 -10.34 -0.43 4.62
C LEU A 23 -9.96 0.36 5.88
N LEU A 24 -9.36 1.52 5.73
CA LEU A 24 -8.81 2.28 6.86
C LEU A 24 -9.86 2.71 7.90
N PRO A 25 -11.05 3.19 7.51
CA PRO A 25 -12.11 3.44 8.48
C PRO A 25 -12.58 2.17 9.21
N LEU A 26 -12.58 1.02 8.54
CA LEU A 26 -12.93 -0.26 9.18
C LEU A 26 -11.89 -0.67 10.23
N LEU A 27 -10.61 -0.48 9.94
CA LEU A 27 -9.54 -0.71 10.92
C LEU A 27 -9.72 0.20 12.15
N ALA A 28 -10.03 1.47 11.92
CA ALA A 28 -10.27 2.43 12.99
C ALA A 28 -11.49 2.05 13.83
N HIS A 29 -12.59 1.64 13.23
CA HIS A 29 -13.77 1.13 13.94
C HIS A 29 -13.48 -0.17 14.71
N GLY A 30 -12.54 -0.98 14.22
CA GLY A 30 -12.04 -2.17 14.92
C GLY A 30 -11.11 -1.88 16.10
N GLY A 31 -10.90 -0.62 16.43
CA GLY A 31 -10.06 -0.19 17.56
C GLY A 31 -8.59 -0.03 17.25
N MET A 32 -8.20 -0.05 15.97
CA MET A 32 -6.84 0.26 15.54
C MET A 32 -6.66 1.75 15.29
N ALA A 33 -5.44 2.23 15.44
CA ALA A 33 -5.06 3.61 15.12
C ALA A 33 -4.16 3.63 13.86
N PRO A 34 -4.74 3.56 12.64
CA PRO A 34 -3.96 3.49 11.41
C PRO A 34 -3.32 4.84 11.04
N CYS A 35 -2.17 4.75 10.37
CA CYS A 35 -1.57 5.84 9.61
C CYS A 35 -1.10 5.32 8.25
N VAL A 36 -0.94 6.22 7.29
CA VAL A 36 -0.63 5.86 5.90
C VAL A 36 0.67 6.49 5.44
N CYS A 37 1.52 5.69 4.83
CA CYS A 37 2.63 6.16 4.01
C CYS A 37 2.33 5.84 2.55
N LYS A 38 2.29 6.86 1.71
CA LYS A 38 2.16 6.70 0.27
C LYS A 38 3.52 6.92 -0.40
N ILE A 39 3.97 5.95 -1.18
CA ILE A 39 5.22 6.05 -1.93
C ILE A 39 4.91 6.12 -3.42
N ASP A 40 5.25 7.23 -4.03
CA ASP A 40 5.08 7.50 -5.45
C ASP A 40 6.39 7.95 -6.09
N CYS A 41 6.49 7.80 -7.41
CA CYS A 41 7.64 8.33 -8.16
C CYS A 41 7.56 9.85 -8.29
N LEU A 42 6.36 10.38 -8.51
CA LEU A 42 6.06 11.79 -8.69
C LEU A 42 4.94 12.22 -7.73
N LYS A 43 4.88 13.53 -7.46
CA LYS A 43 3.84 14.09 -6.60
C LYS A 43 2.44 13.78 -7.15
N THR A 44 1.59 13.23 -6.30
CA THR A 44 0.18 12.97 -6.59
C THR A 44 -0.71 13.67 -5.55
N GLY A 45 -1.98 13.94 -5.90
CA GLY A 45 -2.98 14.52 -4.99
C GLY A 45 -3.60 13.52 -4.00
N ASP A 46 -3.21 12.25 -4.05
CA ASP A 46 -3.89 11.20 -3.28
C ASP A 46 -3.66 11.27 -1.77
N ALA A 47 -2.60 11.97 -1.32
CA ALA A 47 -2.38 12.19 0.12
C ALA A 47 -3.53 12.98 0.75
N ASP A 48 -4.11 13.92 0.01
CA ASP A 48 -5.24 14.75 0.46
C ASP A 48 -6.47 13.89 0.76
N VAL A 49 -6.61 12.78 0.06
CA VAL A 49 -7.71 11.81 0.26
C VAL A 49 -7.66 11.22 1.67
N PHE A 50 -6.49 10.76 2.12
CA PHE A 50 -6.36 10.18 3.46
C PHE A 50 -6.47 11.23 4.55
N GLN A 51 -5.94 12.42 4.32
CA GLN A 51 -6.07 13.55 5.24
C GLN A 51 -7.54 13.96 5.40
N SER A 52 -8.33 13.94 4.33
CA SER A 52 -9.78 14.23 4.38
C SER A 52 -10.57 13.20 5.21
N LEU A 53 -10.03 12.00 5.41
CA LEU A 53 -10.58 10.98 6.30
C LEU A 53 -10.11 11.14 7.78
N GLY A 54 -9.36 12.20 8.08
CA GLY A 54 -8.79 12.42 9.40
C GLY A 54 -7.64 11.49 9.76
N LEU A 55 -7.01 10.85 8.76
CA LEU A 55 -5.92 9.91 8.95
C LEU A 55 -4.57 10.59 8.75
N PRO A 56 -3.60 10.39 9.64
CA PRO A 56 -2.23 10.82 9.40
C PRO A 56 -1.68 10.17 8.14
N CYS A 57 -1.20 10.99 7.22
CA CYS A 57 -0.61 10.51 5.97
C CYS A 57 0.69 11.24 5.68
N VAL A 58 1.70 10.49 5.28
CA VAL A 58 2.97 11.01 4.76
C VAL A 58 3.21 10.47 3.36
N THR A 59 3.78 11.29 2.50
CA THR A 59 4.14 10.91 1.14
C THR A 59 5.65 10.86 0.97
N GLY A 60 6.15 9.74 0.47
CA GLY A 60 7.54 9.60 0.00
C GLY A 60 7.57 9.71 -1.53
N LEU A 61 8.46 10.54 -2.05
CA LEU A 61 8.67 10.70 -3.48
C LEU A 61 10.03 10.10 -3.85
N SER A 62 10.01 8.98 -4.59
CA SER A 62 11.24 8.28 -4.96
C SER A 62 11.98 8.95 -6.14
N GLY A 63 11.27 9.73 -6.97
CA GLY A 63 11.84 10.34 -8.16
C GLY A 63 12.39 9.27 -9.12
N ASP A 64 13.66 9.37 -9.44
CA ASP A 64 14.36 8.43 -10.32
C ASP A 64 14.84 7.15 -9.60
N ILE A 65 14.69 7.09 -8.28
CA ILE A 65 15.05 5.90 -7.49
C ILE A 65 13.90 4.90 -7.55
N CYS A 66 14.22 3.61 -7.63
CA CYS A 66 13.23 2.55 -7.49
C CYS A 66 12.47 2.75 -6.16
N PRO A 67 11.13 2.84 -6.18
CA PRO A 67 10.35 3.04 -4.97
C PRO A 67 10.55 1.96 -3.90
N ASP A 68 10.87 0.72 -4.27
CA ASP A 68 11.23 -0.34 -3.31
C ASP A 68 12.53 0.01 -2.55
N HIS A 69 13.55 0.47 -3.25
CA HIS A 69 14.78 0.96 -2.62
C HIS A 69 14.52 2.18 -1.73
N PHE A 70 13.67 3.09 -2.20
CA PHE A 70 13.28 4.24 -1.41
C PHE A 70 12.59 3.81 -0.10
N LEU A 71 11.66 2.86 -0.18
CA LEU A 71 10.98 2.31 0.99
C LEU A 71 11.97 1.71 1.99
N VAL A 72 12.84 0.81 1.54
CA VAL A 72 13.81 0.15 2.41
C VAL A 72 14.74 1.15 3.10
N SER A 73 15.21 2.14 2.34
CA SER A 73 16.12 3.17 2.87
C SER A 73 15.47 4.08 3.91
N ASN A 74 14.15 4.23 3.88
CA ASN A 74 13.40 5.13 4.77
C ASN A 74 12.51 4.39 5.78
N LEU A 75 12.56 3.06 5.83
CA LEU A 75 11.65 2.26 6.65
C LEU A 75 11.76 2.59 8.14
N SER A 76 12.98 2.77 8.64
CA SER A 76 13.23 3.14 10.04
C SER A 76 12.64 4.50 10.40
N GLU A 77 12.73 5.47 9.48
CA GLU A 77 12.14 6.80 9.67
C GLU A 77 10.61 6.75 9.68
N LEU A 78 10.02 5.95 8.80
CA LEU A 78 8.57 5.72 8.75
C LEU A 78 8.06 5.07 10.04
N TRP A 79 8.79 4.10 10.57
CA TRP A 79 8.47 3.48 11.84
C TRP A 79 8.49 4.50 12.99
N GLY A 80 9.57 5.28 13.07
CA GLY A 80 9.70 6.34 14.07
C GLY A 80 8.61 7.41 13.94
N TRP A 81 8.16 7.71 12.72
CA TRP A 81 7.05 8.63 12.49
C TRP A 81 5.72 8.07 13.02
N ALA A 82 5.39 6.82 12.71
CA ALA A 82 4.18 6.16 13.21
C ALA A 82 4.18 6.03 14.75
N ASP A 83 5.34 5.74 15.32
CA ASP A 83 5.53 5.63 16.78
C ASP A 83 5.31 6.97 17.50
N ARG A 84 5.88 8.05 16.96
CA ARG A 84 5.65 9.41 17.51
C ARG A 84 4.19 9.84 17.47
N LEU A 85 3.41 9.31 16.54
CA LEU A 85 1.98 9.56 16.45
C LEU A 85 1.13 8.54 17.22
N GLU A 86 1.77 7.66 17.98
CA GLU A 86 1.10 6.59 18.75
C GLU A 86 0.17 5.74 17.87
N ARG A 87 0.64 5.41 16.64
CA ARG A 87 -0.11 4.57 15.71
C ARG A 87 0.30 3.12 15.85
N ASP A 88 -0.68 2.24 15.88
CA ASP A 88 -0.48 0.79 16.01
C ASP A 88 -0.53 0.05 14.66
N ALA A 89 -1.04 0.70 13.62
CA ALA A 89 -1.07 0.16 12.26
C ALA A 89 -0.46 1.15 11.26
N LEU A 90 0.61 0.73 10.58
CA LEU A 90 1.25 1.47 9.48
C LEU A 90 0.89 0.81 8.15
N VAL A 91 0.14 1.51 7.32
CA VAL A 91 -0.20 1.07 5.97
C VAL A 91 0.70 1.78 4.97
N ILE A 92 1.42 1.01 4.17
CA ILE A 92 2.33 1.52 3.14
C ILE A 92 1.73 1.21 1.78
N GLU A 93 1.26 2.23 1.09
CA GLU A 93 0.80 2.13 -0.31
C GLU A 93 1.98 2.42 -1.23
N THR A 94 2.31 1.47 -2.10
CA THR A 94 3.43 1.60 -3.05
C THR A 94 2.97 1.86 -4.48
N ALA A 95 3.84 2.47 -5.27
CA ALA A 95 3.59 2.88 -6.65
C ALA A 95 3.66 1.74 -7.68
N GLY A 96 3.26 0.55 -7.31
CA GLY A 96 3.15 -0.57 -8.24
C GLY A 96 4.49 -1.24 -8.58
N LEU A 97 5.07 -1.95 -7.64
CA LEU A 97 6.44 -2.41 -7.70
C LEU A 97 6.59 -3.91 -7.76
N CYS A 98 7.79 -4.31 -8.12
CA CYS A 98 8.13 -5.71 -8.32
C CYS A 98 8.44 -6.48 -7.03
N HIS A 99 8.57 -5.82 -5.88
CA HIS A 99 8.98 -6.39 -4.58
C HIS A 99 10.33 -7.16 -4.60
N ARG A 100 11.17 -6.88 -5.58
CA ARG A 100 12.49 -7.52 -5.67
C ARG A 100 13.50 -6.90 -4.72
N CYS A 101 13.37 -5.60 -4.48
CA CYS A 101 14.26 -4.84 -3.61
C CYS A 101 13.71 -4.67 -2.19
N SER A 102 12.40 -4.80 -2.02
CA SER A 102 11.68 -4.69 -0.75
C SER A 102 10.69 -5.83 -0.60
N PRO A 103 11.16 -7.06 -0.42
CA PRO A 103 10.26 -8.18 -0.18
C PRO A 103 9.51 -7.98 1.13
N ALA A 104 8.27 -8.45 1.17
CA ALA A 104 7.53 -8.55 2.41
C ALA A 104 8.29 -9.42 3.41
N THR A 105 8.30 -9.01 4.67
CA THR A 105 8.94 -9.76 5.75
C THR A 105 7.89 -10.43 6.63
N GLU A 106 8.29 -11.36 7.48
CA GLU A 106 7.41 -12.01 8.46
C GLU A 106 6.73 -11.03 9.43
N HIS A 107 7.22 -9.77 9.50
CA HIS A 107 6.65 -8.71 10.33
C HIS A 107 5.72 -7.77 9.55
N MET A 108 5.49 -8.03 8.27
CA MET A 108 4.64 -7.22 7.40
C MET A 108 3.63 -8.12 6.69
N ALA A 109 2.36 -7.77 6.77
CA ALA A 109 1.35 -8.34 5.89
C ALA A 109 1.46 -7.69 4.51
N ALA A 110 1.45 -8.48 3.45
CA ALA A 110 1.52 -8.01 2.07
C ALA A 110 0.20 -8.26 1.35
N GLY A 111 -0.44 -7.19 0.91
CA GLY A 111 -1.63 -7.22 0.06
C GLY A 111 -1.31 -6.84 -1.38
N CYS A 112 -1.82 -7.60 -2.34
CA CYS A 112 -1.71 -7.29 -3.76
C CYS A 112 -3.09 -7.00 -4.35
N VAL A 113 -3.23 -5.88 -5.05
CA VAL A 113 -4.49 -5.49 -5.71
C VAL A 113 -4.43 -5.84 -7.19
N LEU A 114 -5.41 -6.58 -7.64
CA LEU A 114 -5.61 -6.97 -9.04
C LEU A 114 -6.88 -6.35 -9.61
N ASP A 115 -6.76 -5.77 -10.79
CA ASP A 115 -7.86 -5.25 -11.58
C ASP A 115 -8.45 -6.34 -12.46
N CYS A 116 -9.71 -6.69 -12.25
CA CYS A 116 -10.39 -7.73 -13.02
C CYS A 116 -10.64 -7.33 -14.49
N THR A 117 -10.53 -6.05 -14.83
CA THR A 117 -10.62 -5.58 -16.23
C THR A 117 -9.30 -5.70 -17.00
N ALA A 118 -8.21 -6.04 -16.30
CA ALA A 118 -6.91 -6.24 -16.93
C ALA A 118 -6.86 -7.55 -17.74
N SER A 119 -5.83 -7.69 -18.56
CA SER A 119 -5.61 -8.93 -19.30
C SER A 119 -5.50 -10.15 -18.35
N CYS A 120 -6.02 -11.29 -18.76
CA CYS A 120 -5.85 -12.56 -18.04
C CYS A 120 -4.38 -12.97 -17.85
N ARG A 121 -3.46 -12.34 -18.60
CA ARG A 121 -2.00 -12.52 -18.45
C ARG A 121 -1.39 -11.60 -17.37
N ALA A 122 -2.14 -10.60 -16.89
CA ALA A 122 -1.62 -9.63 -15.94
C ALA A 122 -1.07 -10.27 -14.65
N PRO A 123 -1.70 -11.28 -14.03
CA PRO A 123 -1.15 -11.94 -12.85
C PRO A 123 0.24 -12.52 -13.06
N GLY A 124 0.50 -13.11 -14.23
CA GLY A 124 1.80 -13.68 -14.57
C GLY A 124 2.93 -12.65 -14.76
N GLN A 125 2.58 -11.38 -14.93
CA GLN A 125 3.53 -10.28 -15.11
C GLN A 125 3.92 -9.60 -13.79
N LEU A 126 3.20 -9.84 -12.70
CA LEU A 126 3.41 -9.16 -11.42
C LEU A 126 4.59 -9.72 -10.62
N GLY A 127 4.99 -10.98 -10.89
CA GLY A 127 6.12 -11.62 -10.21
C GLY A 127 5.98 -11.63 -8.68
N PRO A 128 7.06 -11.27 -7.92
CA PRO A 128 7.08 -11.34 -6.46
C PRO A 128 5.98 -10.51 -5.77
N MET A 129 5.52 -9.43 -6.37
CA MET A 129 4.42 -8.63 -5.84
C MET A 129 3.17 -9.47 -5.58
N LEU A 130 2.89 -10.43 -6.45
CA LEU A 130 1.76 -11.34 -6.31
C LEU A 130 2.15 -12.62 -5.56
N THR A 131 3.28 -13.24 -5.91
CA THR A 131 3.66 -14.55 -5.35
C THR A 131 4.07 -14.50 -3.89
N GLN A 132 4.44 -13.34 -3.38
CA GLN A 132 4.77 -13.10 -1.97
C GLN A 132 3.65 -12.41 -1.19
N ALA A 133 2.51 -12.16 -1.84
CA ALA A 133 1.37 -11.56 -1.16
C ALA A 133 0.71 -12.57 -0.20
N ASP A 134 0.37 -12.11 1.00
CA ASP A 134 -0.41 -12.89 1.98
C ASP A 134 -1.89 -12.94 1.60
N PHE A 135 -2.37 -11.91 0.90
CA PHE A 135 -3.73 -11.85 0.38
C PHE A 135 -3.81 -11.02 -0.90
N VAL A 136 -4.88 -11.26 -1.66
CA VAL A 136 -5.15 -10.55 -2.92
C VAL A 136 -6.52 -9.90 -2.84
N VAL A 137 -6.59 -8.64 -3.31
CA VAL A 137 -7.85 -7.90 -3.46
C VAL A 137 -8.17 -7.78 -4.93
N LEU A 138 -9.34 -8.25 -5.32
CA LEU A 138 -9.85 -8.11 -6.68
C LEU A 138 -10.72 -6.85 -6.76
N THR A 139 -10.42 -5.96 -7.71
CA THR A 139 -11.18 -4.73 -7.95
C THR A 139 -11.92 -4.79 -9.28
N LYS A 140 -12.91 -3.91 -9.45
CA LYS A 140 -13.70 -3.75 -10.69
C LYS A 140 -14.40 -5.03 -11.14
N ILE A 141 -14.81 -5.88 -10.18
CA ILE A 141 -15.51 -7.14 -10.44
C ILE A 141 -16.84 -6.90 -11.13
N ASP A 142 -17.49 -5.79 -10.81
CA ASP A 142 -18.75 -5.32 -11.41
C ASP A 142 -18.63 -4.93 -12.88
N MET A 143 -17.42 -4.72 -13.38
CA MET A 143 -17.14 -4.29 -14.75
C MET A 143 -16.82 -5.46 -15.70
N VAL A 144 -16.76 -6.68 -15.19
CA VAL A 144 -16.48 -7.88 -16.01
C VAL A 144 -17.68 -8.80 -16.05
N SER A 145 -17.90 -9.43 -17.20
CA SER A 145 -18.91 -10.46 -17.34
C SER A 145 -18.50 -11.72 -16.56
N GLN A 146 -19.44 -12.29 -15.84
CA GLN A 146 -19.26 -13.60 -15.20
C GLN A 146 -19.26 -14.72 -16.23
#